data_4602485913c4685ed86c028ad2ccd0d8
#
_entry.id   4602485913c4685ed86c028ad2ccd0d8
#
_cell.length_a   1.000
_cell.length_b   1.000
_cell.length_c   1.000
_cell.angle_alpha   90.00
_cell.angle_beta   90.00
_cell.angle_gamma   90.00
#
_symmetry.space_group_name_H-M   'P 1'
#
loop_
_entity.id
_entity.type
_entity.pdbx_description
1 polymer ?
#
loop_
_entity_poly.entity_id
_entity_poly.type
_entity_poly.pdbx_seq_one_letter_code
_entity_poly.pdbx_strand_id
1 'polypeptide(L)'
;MADWNPALYLQYGAERTRPAAELLARIPLDEAATIADLGCGPGNSTALLRHRWPSAHITGVDNSPAMLEEARAALPDCHFVEADIRQYKPAQPLSLIYANASLQWVPDHYTLLPHLVSLLRLNGVLAIQIDRKSVV
;
A
#
# COMPACT_ATOMS: atom_id res chain seq x y z
N MET A 1 3.24 -19.17 4.89
CA MET A 1 2.46 -18.18 4.15
C MET A 1 1.52 -17.46 5.10
N ALA A 2 1.44 -16.18 4.97
CA ALA A 2 0.50 -15.41 5.77
C ALA A 2 -0.90 -15.57 5.21
N ASP A 3 -1.73 -16.28 5.90
CA ASP A 3 -3.07 -16.47 5.47
C ASP A 3 -3.95 -15.28 5.89
N TRP A 4 -5.08 -15.22 5.28
CA TRP A 4 -6.10 -14.28 5.61
C TRP A 4 -6.52 -14.45 7.09
N ASN A 5 -6.53 -13.33 7.80
CA ASN A 5 -6.83 -13.33 9.23
C ASN A 5 -8.23 -12.74 9.46
N PRO A 6 -9.22 -13.55 9.87
CA PRO A 6 -10.58 -13.06 10.07
C PRO A 6 -10.70 -11.96 11.12
N ALA A 7 -9.89 -12.04 12.19
CA ALA A 7 -9.93 -11.02 13.24
C ALA A 7 -9.45 -9.67 12.73
N LEU A 8 -8.39 -9.66 11.93
CA LEU A 8 -7.86 -8.44 11.32
C LEU A 8 -8.87 -7.85 10.33
N TYR A 9 -9.49 -8.71 9.53
CA TYR A 9 -10.51 -8.33 8.58
C TYR A 9 -11.69 -7.64 9.26
N LEU A 10 -12.21 -8.23 10.35
CA LEU A 10 -13.32 -7.65 11.11
C LEU A 10 -12.94 -6.33 11.78
N GLN A 11 -11.69 -6.22 12.23
CA GLN A 11 -11.20 -5.02 12.90
C GLN A 11 -11.23 -3.79 11.98
N TYR A 12 -10.94 -3.98 10.68
CA TYR A 12 -10.80 -2.87 9.74
C TYR A 12 -11.98 -2.71 8.78
N GLY A 13 -13.08 -3.40 9.01
CA GLY A 13 -14.29 -3.26 8.22
C GLY A 13 -14.27 -4.14 6.97
N ALA A 14 -15.11 -5.17 6.98
CA ALA A 14 -15.09 -6.25 6.01
C ALA A 14 -15.12 -5.79 4.54
N GLU A 15 -16.01 -4.86 4.19
CA GLU A 15 -16.19 -4.46 2.80
C GLU A 15 -15.03 -3.62 2.26
N ARG A 16 -14.43 -2.78 3.10
CA ARG A 16 -13.31 -1.92 2.71
C ARG A 16 -12.02 -2.70 2.62
N THR A 17 -11.84 -3.67 3.51
CA THR A 17 -10.58 -4.38 3.67
C THR A 17 -10.48 -5.57 2.73
N ARG A 18 -11.61 -6.10 2.28
CA ARG A 18 -11.63 -7.30 1.46
C ARG A 18 -10.80 -7.21 0.17
N PRO A 19 -10.94 -6.15 -0.66
CA PRO A 19 -10.10 -6.04 -1.86
C PRO A 19 -8.61 -5.93 -1.51
N ALA A 20 -8.29 -5.23 -0.43
CA ALA A 20 -6.89 -5.11 0.02
C ALA A 20 -6.33 -6.46 0.45
N ALA A 21 -7.11 -7.26 1.20
CA ALA A 21 -6.70 -8.58 1.62
C ALA A 21 -6.53 -9.55 0.44
N GLU A 22 -7.42 -9.46 -0.54
CA GLU A 22 -7.35 -10.29 -1.74
C GLU A 22 -6.10 -9.97 -2.57
N LEU A 23 -5.79 -8.68 -2.75
CA LEU A 23 -4.58 -8.27 -3.43
C LEU A 23 -3.34 -8.76 -2.69
N LEU A 24 -3.33 -8.56 -1.37
CA LEU A 24 -2.23 -9.00 -0.52
C LEU A 24 -1.95 -10.50 -0.67
N ALA A 25 -3.00 -11.31 -0.72
CA ALA A 25 -2.87 -12.77 -0.82
C ALA A 25 -2.19 -13.22 -2.12
N ARG A 26 -2.19 -12.38 -3.16
CA ARG A 26 -1.60 -12.70 -4.46
C ARG A 26 -0.14 -12.28 -4.60
N ILE A 27 0.41 -11.58 -3.63
CA ILE A 27 1.79 -11.09 -3.71
C ILE A 27 2.77 -12.22 -3.47
N PRO A 28 3.64 -12.55 -4.46
CA PRO A 28 4.54 -13.70 -4.36
C PRO A 28 5.85 -13.35 -3.65
N LEU A 29 5.76 -12.79 -2.45
CA LEU A 29 6.91 -12.45 -1.62
C LEU A 29 6.76 -13.08 -0.25
N ASP A 30 7.68 -13.97 0.11
CA ASP A 30 7.73 -14.52 1.46
C ASP A 30 8.21 -13.45 2.44
N GLU A 31 9.18 -12.63 2.02
CA GLU A 31 9.72 -11.55 2.81
C GLU A 31 9.75 -10.26 2.00
N ALA A 32 9.57 -9.14 2.67
CA ALA A 32 9.68 -7.83 2.07
C ALA A 32 10.33 -6.90 3.08
N ALA A 33 11.49 -6.35 2.75
CA ALA A 33 12.22 -5.49 3.66
C ALA A 33 11.70 -4.06 3.68
N THR A 34 11.34 -3.53 2.50
CA THR A 34 10.88 -2.15 2.35
C THR A 34 9.62 -2.11 1.51
N ILE A 35 8.59 -1.48 2.04
CA ILE A 35 7.26 -1.45 1.41
C ILE A 35 6.74 -0.01 1.37
N ALA A 36 6.17 0.38 0.24
CA ALA A 36 5.38 1.59 0.13
C ALA A 36 3.92 1.24 -0.13
N ASP A 37 3.02 1.83 0.64
CA ASP A 37 1.57 1.70 0.50
C ASP A 37 1.03 3.01 -0.06
N LEU A 38 0.79 3.05 -1.36
CA LEU A 38 0.42 4.26 -2.06
C LEU A 38 -1.09 4.50 -1.98
N GLY A 39 -1.47 5.65 -1.45
CA GLY A 39 -2.87 5.95 -1.16
C GLY A 39 -3.35 5.19 0.06
N CYS A 40 -2.56 5.23 1.12
CA CYS A 40 -2.78 4.40 2.31
C CYS A 40 -4.05 4.76 3.10
N GLY A 41 -4.61 5.97 2.92
CA GLY A 41 -5.76 6.41 3.68
C GLY A 41 -5.51 6.36 5.18
N PRO A 42 -6.49 5.93 5.99
CA PRO A 42 -6.34 5.88 7.45
C PRO A 42 -5.55 4.67 7.94
N GLY A 43 -4.96 3.87 7.03
CA GLY A 43 -4.05 2.79 7.41
C GLY A 43 -4.62 1.39 7.37
N ASN A 44 -5.79 1.17 6.79
CA ASN A 44 -6.41 -0.16 6.75
C ASN A 44 -5.53 -1.16 5.97
N SER A 45 -5.11 -0.80 4.77
CA SER A 45 -4.21 -1.65 3.97
C SER A 45 -2.83 -1.74 4.60
N THR A 46 -2.34 -0.66 5.18
CA THR A 46 -1.04 -0.64 5.86
C THR A 46 -1.00 -1.64 7.01
N ALA A 47 -2.09 -1.75 7.77
CA ALA A 47 -2.19 -2.72 8.86
C ALA A 47 -2.09 -4.16 8.35
N LEU A 48 -2.69 -4.46 7.20
CA LEU A 48 -2.60 -5.79 6.59
C LEU A 48 -1.17 -6.09 6.15
N LEU A 49 -0.48 -5.12 5.58
CA LEU A 49 0.92 -5.27 5.18
C LEU A 49 1.81 -5.51 6.40
N ARG A 50 1.61 -4.75 7.48
CA ARG A 50 2.35 -4.92 8.72
C ARG A 50 2.11 -6.30 9.34
N HIS A 51 0.89 -6.79 9.27
CA HIS A 51 0.57 -8.12 9.80
C HIS A 51 1.31 -9.22 9.03
N ARG A 52 1.36 -9.10 7.71
CA ARG A 52 2.02 -10.11 6.87
C ARG A 52 3.55 -10.04 6.98
N TRP A 53 4.12 -8.84 7.02
CA TRP A 53 5.57 -8.63 7.12
C TRP A 53 5.91 -7.80 8.35
N PRO A 54 5.96 -8.46 9.54
CA PRO A 54 6.10 -7.74 10.81
C PRO A 54 7.40 -6.96 10.96
N SER A 55 8.44 -7.36 10.24
CA SER A 55 9.76 -6.72 10.33
C SER A 55 10.04 -5.71 9.20
N ALA A 56 9.10 -5.53 8.29
CA ALA A 56 9.31 -4.64 7.14
C ALA A 56 9.31 -3.17 7.58
N HIS A 57 10.09 -2.36 6.86
CA HIS A 57 9.96 -0.91 6.93
C HIS A 57 8.84 -0.50 5.99
N ILE A 58 7.74 -0.04 6.54
CA ILE A 58 6.54 0.31 5.76
C ILE A 58 6.30 1.80 5.80
N THR A 59 6.15 2.39 4.62
CA THR A 59 5.79 3.80 4.46
C THR A 59 4.44 3.90 3.78
N GLY A 60 3.46 4.47 4.46
CA GLY A 60 2.18 4.84 3.86
C GLY A 60 2.28 6.22 3.25
N VAL A 61 1.77 6.38 2.04
CA VAL A 61 1.80 7.65 1.30
C VAL A 61 0.38 8.07 0.99
N ASP A 62 0.03 9.28 1.36
CA ASP A 62 -1.28 9.86 1.06
C ASP A 62 -1.16 11.36 0.97
N ASN A 63 -2.07 12.00 0.26
CA ASN A 63 -2.08 13.47 0.16
C ASN A 63 -3.06 14.12 1.14
N SER A 64 -3.71 13.35 1.99
CA SER A 64 -4.67 13.85 2.98
C SER A 64 -4.07 13.88 4.38
N PRO A 65 -3.83 15.06 4.96
CA PRO A 65 -3.32 15.15 6.34
C PRO A 65 -4.23 14.49 7.37
N ALA A 66 -5.54 14.57 7.19
CA ALA A 66 -6.50 13.95 8.11
C ALA A 66 -6.39 12.42 8.11
N MET A 67 -6.23 11.82 6.93
CA MET A 67 -6.05 10.37 6.81
C MET A 67 -4.75 9.92 7.45
N LEU A 68 -3.67 10.67 7.22
CA LEU A 68 -2.36 10.36 7.79
C LEU A 68 -2.36 10.48 9.31
N GLU A 69 -3.10 11.42 9.87
CA GLU A 69 -3.23 11.55 11.32
C GLU A 69 -3.84 10.30 11.92
N GLU A 70 -4.93 9.80 11.33
CA GLU A 70 -5.55 8.55 11.77
C GLU A 70 -4.61 7.37 11.63
N ALA A 71 -3.91 7.29 10.50
CA ALA A 71 -2.98 6.20 10.23
C ALA A 71 -1.83 6.19 11.25
N ARG A 72 -1.26 7.35 11.56
CA ARG A 72 -0.17 7.46 12.55
C ARG A 72 -0.63 7.04 13.94
N ALA A 73 -1.84 7.40 14.31
CA ALA A 73 -2.39 7.01 15.61
C ALA A 73 -2.61 5.49 15.70
N ALA A 74 -3.08 4.87 14.60
CA ALA A 74 -3.38 3.45 14.57
C ALA A 74 -2.13 2.58 14.47
N LEU A 75 -1.10 3.06 13.75
CA LEU A 75 0.10 2.28 13.41
C LEU A 75 1.37 3.07 13.70
N PRO A 76 1.70 3.28 14.98
CA PRO A 76 2.85 4.12 15.36
C PRO A 76 4.20 3.56 14.94
N ASP A 77 4.29 2.29 14.61
CA ASP A 77 5.53 1.65 14.15
C ASP A 77 5.71 1.70 12.62
N CYS A 78 4.78 2.29 11.90
CA CYS A 78 4.90 2.53 10.47
C CYS A 78 5.22 4.01 10.22
N HIS A 79 5.80 4.30 9.06
CA HIS A 79 6.04 5.67 8.62
C HIS A 79 4.92 6.12 7.69
N PHE A 80 4.54 7.39 7.80
CA PHE A 80 3.51 7.97 6.94
C PHE A 80 4.00 9.31 6.41
N VAL A 81 3.82 9.51 5.10
CA VAL A 81 4.33 10.68 4.39
C VAL A 81 3.19 11.34 3.61
N GLU A 82 3.07 12.65 3.75
CA GLU A 82 2.15 13.42 2.93
C GLU A 82 2.85 13.73 1.60
N ALA A 83 2.36 13.13 0.53
CA ALA A 83 2.93 13.34 -0.80
C ALA A 83 1.94 12.93 -1.88
N ASP A 84 2.12 13.53 -3.06
CA ASP A 84 1.47 13.06 -4.27
C ASP A 84 2.20 11.78 -4.73
N ILE A 85 1.44 10.75 -5.07
CA ILE A 85 1.98 9.47 -5.52
C ILE A 85 2.97 9.66 -6.69
N ARG A 86 2.68 10.61 -7.59
CA ARG A 86 3.52 10.89 -8.75
C ARG A 86 4.89 11.44 -8.38
N GLN A 87 5.01 12.03 -7.21
CA GLN A 87 6.22 12.75 -6.76
C GLN A 87 6.95 12.03 -5.64
N TYR A 88 6.37 10.97 -5.09
CA TYR A 88 6.98 10.23 -3.99
C TYR A 88 8.29 9.59 -4.43
N LYS A 89 9.34 9.79 -3.63
CA LYS A 89 10.65 9.20 -3.84
C LYS A 89 11.13 8.57 -2.53
N PRO A 90 11.24 7.24 -2.47
CA PRO A 90 11.76 6.59 -1.27
C PRO A 90 13.27 6.82 -1.14
N ALA A 91 13.75 6.69 0.09
CA ALA A 91 15.19 6.81 0.36
C ALA A 91 15.98 5.62 -0.17
N GLN A 92 15.33 4.47 -0.31
CA GLN A 92 15.97 3.23 -0.78
C GLN A 92 15.04 2.50 -1.74
N PRO A 93 15.60 1.64 -2.62
CA PRO A 93 14.78 0.82 -3.50
C PRO A 93 13.79 -0.04 -2.71
N LEU A 94 12.62 -0.23 -3.27
CA LEU A 94 11.50 -0.89 -2.58
C LEU A 94 11.39 -2.36 -2.97
N SER A 95 11.09 -3.20 -1.99
CA SER A 95 10.75 -4.61 -2.22
C SER A 95 9.35 -4.76 -2.78
N LEU A 96 8.44 -3.89 -2.33
CA LEU A 96 7.03 -3.94 -2.71
C LEU A 96 6.47 -2.53 -2.79
N ILE A 97 5.77 -2.25 -3.88
CA ILE A 97 4.88 -1.11 -3.99
C ILE A 97 3.46 -1.66 -4.05
N TYR A 98 2.64 -1.24 -3.12
CA TYR A 98 1.26 -1.72 -2.97
C TYR A 98 0.32 -0.54 -3.18
N ALA A 99 -0.65 -0.70 -4.05
CA ALA A 99 -1.62 0.36 -4.33
C ALA A 99 -3.01 -0.26 -4.53
N ASN A 100 -3.84 -0.14 -3.50
CA ASN A 100 -5.19 -0.69 -3.54
C ASN A 100 -6.20 0.43 -3.72
N ALA A 101 -6.88 0.46 -4.86
CA ALA A 101 -7.95 1.40 -5.18
C ALA A 101 -7.52 2.86 -5.03
N SER A 102 -6.30 3.18 -5.46
CA SER A 102 -5.77 4.54 -5.38
C SER A 102 -5.32 5.10 -6.73
N LEU A 103 -4.78 4.27 -7.62
CA LEU A 103 -4.20 4.76 -8.87
C LEU A 103 -5.24 5.21 -9.89
N GLN A 104 -6.50 4.83 -9.75
CA GLN A 104 -7.56 5.31 -10.64
C GLN A 104 -7.74 6.83 -10.55
N TRP A 105 -7.32 7.45 -9.46
CA TRP A 105 -7.41 8.89 -9.25
C TRP A 105 -6.19 9.65 -9.76
N VAL A 106 -5.17 8.93 -10.23
CA VAL A 106 -3.93 9.52 -10.71
C VAL A 106 -3.95 9.52 -12.25
N PRO A 107 -3.78 10.69 -12.89
CA PRO A 107 -3.78 10.74 -14.35
C PRO A 107 -2.49 10.19 -14.94
N ASP A 108 -2.54 9.84 -16.22
CA ASP A 108 -1.39 9.46 -17.04
C ASP A 108 -0.62 8.25 -16.48
N HIS A 109 -1.26 7.09 -16.54
CA HIS A 109 -0.62 5.84 -16.13
C HIS A 109 0.56 5.46 -17.01
N TYR A 110 0.63 5.94 -18.25
CA TYR A 110 1.77 5.68 -19.13
C TYR A 110 3.06 6.24 -18.56
N THR A 111 2.99 7.36 -17.85
CA THR A 111 4.16 7.94 -17.19
C THR A 111 4.31 7.41 -15.76
N LEU A 112 3.20 7.23 -15.07
CA LEU A 112 3.20 6.82 -13.66
C LEU A 112 3.77 5.41 -13.47
N LEU A 113 3.31 4.42 -14.25
CA LEU A 113 3.70 3.03 -14.02
C LEU A 113 5.19 2.79 -14.23
N PRO A 114 5.83 3.30 -15.31
CA PRO A 114 7.28 3.19 -15.42
C PRO A 114 8.03 3.88 -14.28
N HIS A 115 7.51 5.01 -13.80
CA HIS A 115 8.11 5.69 -12.65
C HIS A 115 8.08 4.79 -11.42
N LEU A 116 6.93 4.19 -11.11
CA LEU A 116 6.80 3.32 -9.96
C LEU A 116 7.72 2.10 -10.06
N VAL A 117 7.80 1.49 -11.24
CA VAL A 117 8.71 0.36 -11.47
C VAL A 117 10.16 0.77 -11.21
N SER A 118 10.53 2.01 -11.56
CA SER A 118 11.88 2.50 -11.33
C SER A 118 12.26 2.63 -9.86
N LEU A 119 11.27 2.67 -8.97
CA LEU A 119 11.49 2.76 -7.52
C LEU A 119 11.73 1.38 -6.88
N LEU A 120 11.47 0.30 -7.62
CA LEU A 120 11.63 -1.05 -7.12
C LEU A 120 13.08 -1.51 -7.18
N ARG A 121 13.48 -2.28 -6.19
CA ARG A 121 14.73 -3.03 -6.26
C ARG A 121 14.59 -4.18 -7.28
N LEU A 122 15.71 -4.81 -7.64
CA LEU A 122 15.69 -6.02 -8.46
C LEU A 122 14.82 -7.07 -7.76
N ASN A 123 13.93 -7.70 -8.54
CA ASN A 123 12.95 -8.68 -8.05
C ASN A 123 11.89 -8.09 -7.12
N GLY A 124 11.77 -6.77 -7.07
CA GLY A 124 10.66 -6.12 -6.37
C GLY A 124 9.34 -6.34 -7.10
N VAL A 125 8.25 -6.15 -6.38
CA VAL A 125 6.89 -6.40 -6.87
C VAL A 125 6.07 -5.12 -6.83
N LEU A 126 5.36 -4.86 -7.91
CA LEU A 126 4.34 -3.80 -7.99
C LEU A 126 2.97 -4.48 -7.97
N ALA A 127 2.21 -4.29 -6.89
CA ALA A 127 0.89 -4.88 -6.71
C ALA A 127 -0.16 -3.78 -6.75
N ILE A 128 -1.04 -3.82 -7.74
CA ILE A 128 -2.03 -2.79 -7.98
C ILE A 128 -3.41 -3.40 -8.13
N GLN A 129 -4.39 -2.78 -7.48
CA GLN A 129 -5.79 -3.06 -7.74
C GLN A 129 -6.51 -1.74 -7.99
N ILE A 130 -7.28 -1.67 -9.07
CA ILE A 130 -8.02 -0.48 -9.47
C ILE A 130 -9.51 -0.80 -9.41
N ASP A 131 -10.29 0.12 -8.84
CA ASP A 131 -11.74 0.01 -8.83
C ASP A 131 -12.29 0.28 -10.22
N ARG A 132 -12.89 -0.73 -10.83
CA ARG A 132 -13.41 -0.66 -12.19
C ARG A 132 -14.55 0.37 -12.33
N LYS A 133 -15.31 0.59 -11.28
CA LYS A 133 -16.40 1.57 -11.30
C LYS A 133 -15.91 3.00 -11.41
N SER A 134 -14.68 3.25 -11.05
CA SER A 134 -14.07 4.57 -11.09
C SER A 134 -13.42 4.89 -12.44
N VAL A 135 -13.37 3.94 -13.36
CA VAL A 135 -12.63 4.05 -14.63
C VAL A 135 -13.55 4.28 -15.82
N VAL A 136 -14.78 4.54 -15.59
CA VAL A 136 -15.76 4.74 -16.66
C VAL A 136 -15.59 6.10 -17.33
#